data_c6ba81c35e09646e974f2a5db2c493dd
#
_entry.id   c6ba81c35e09646e974f2a5db2c493dd
#
_cell.length_a   1.000
_cell.length_b   1.000
_cell.length_c   1.000
_cell.angle_alpha   90.00
_cell.angle_beta   90.00
_cell.angle_gamma   90.00
#
_symmetry.space_group_name_H-M   'P 1'
#
loop_
_entity.id
_entity.type
_entity.pdbx_description
1 polymer ?
#
loop_
_entity_poly.entity_id
_entity_poly.type
_entity_poly.pdbx_seq_one_letter_code
_entity_poly.pdbx_strand_id
1 'polypeptide(L)'
;FYDKLLAVHLLMEVCDFDLFDKLYTHSTDVAARVEGKAKVVAFLHDIVEDTPTTVEDIEHMFGIRIAEAVDLLTRKKEDTYFDYIHKIATSGDKLAIEVKLADLADHLEKVDTLKPSLKKRYEKATLMLRGTI
;
A
#
# COMPACT_ATOMS: atom_id res chain seq x y z
N PHE A 1 17.49 5.27 1.47
CA PHE A 1 18.09 4.30 2.40
C PHE A 1 17.61 4.51 3.83
N TYR A 2 17.82 5.71 4.38
CA TYR A 2 17.37 6.02 5.75
C TYR A 2 15.85 5.93 5.90
N ASP A 3 15.10 6.37 4.90
CA ASP A 3 13.65 6.35 4.94
C ASP A 3 13.10 4.92 5.01
N LYS A 4 13.73 3.99 4.29
CA LYS A 4 13.37 2.57 4.35
C LYS A 4 13.61 2.00 5.75
N LEU A 5 14.77 2.29 6.34
CA LEU A 5 15.08 1.86 7.70
C LEU A 5 14.13 2.47 8.72
N LEU A 6 13.78 3.74 8.55
CA LEU A 6 12.84 4.43 9.41
C LEU A 6 11.44 3.80 9.31
N ALA A 7 11.00 3.44 8.10
CA ALA A 7 9.71 2.79 7.90
C ALA A 7 9.65 1.42 8.59
N VAL A 8 10.69 0.61 8.44
CA VAL A 8 10.77 -0.69 9.13
C VAL A 8 10.79 -0.50 10.65
N HIS A 9 11.55 0.48 11.12
CA HIS A 9 11.62 0.78 12.55
C HIS A 9 10.25 1.21 13.11
N LEU A 10 9.51 2.02 12.37
CA LEU A 10 8.15 2.41 12.75
C LEU A 10 7.24 1.19 12.87
N LEU A 11 7.29 0.27 11.90
CA LEU A 11 6.52 -0.98 11.98
C LEU A 11 6.86 -1.78 13.24
N MET A 12 8.14 -1.85 13.59
CA MET A 12 8.58 -2.54 14.80
C MET A 12 8.02 -1.90 16.07
N GLU A 13 7.90 -0.58 16.10
CA GLU A 13 7.41 0.14 17.29
C GLU A 13 5.90 0.04 17.47
N VAL A 14 5.12 0.05 16.38
CA VAL A 14 3.66 0.17 16.46
C VAL A 14 2.92 -1.16 16.35
N CYS A 15 3.62 -2.24 16.00
CA CYS A 15 3.02 -3.57 15.82
C CYS A 15 3.48 -4.52 16.92
N ASP A 16 2.58 -5.42 17.35
CA ASP A 16 3.00 -6.59 18.11
C ASP A 16 3.73 -7.55 17.16
N PHE A 17 4.30 -8.63 17.71
CA PHE A 17 5.12 -9.54 16.92
C PHE A 17 4.36 -10.15 15.74
N ASP A 18 3.12 -10.61 15.96
CA ASP A 18 2.34 -11.27 14.92
C ASP A 18 1.94 -10.29 13.80
N LEU A 19 1.50 -9.10 14.18
CA LEU A 19 1.14 -8.07 13.20
C LEU A 19 2.37 -7.58 12.44
N PHE A 20 3.50 -7.40 13.12
CA PHE A 20 4.75 -7.01 12.47
C PHE A 20 5.16 -8.05 11.42
N ASP A 21 5.16 -9.32 11.77
CA ASP A 21 5.54 -10.39 10.84
C ASP A 21 4.66 -10.37 9.60
N LYS A 22 3.35 -10.25 9.78
CA LYS A 22 2.38 -10.20 8.67
C LYS A 22 2.62 -8.99 7.77
N LEU A 23 2.70 -7.79 8.35
CA LEU A 23 2.86 -6.55 7.57
C LEU A 23 4.24 -6.47 6.93
N TYR A 24 5.29 -6.87 7.65
CA TYR A 24 6.65 -6.82 7.13
C TYR A 24 6.85 -7.78 5.95
N THR A 25 6.32 -8.99 6.04
CA THR A 25 6.43 -9.98 4.96
C THR A 25 5.76 -9.48 3.69
N HIS A 26 4.50 -9.04 3.81
CA HIS A 26 3.76 -8.51 2.67
C HIS A 26 4.42 -7.24 2.11
N SER A 27 4.79 -6.30 2.97
CA SER A 27 5.41 -5.04 2.56
C SER A 27 6.75 -5.26 1.88
N THR A 28 7.54 -6.24 2.34
CA THR A 28 8.80 -6.60 1.71
C THR A 28 8.58 -7.13 0.28
N ASP A 29 7.57 -7.99 0.10
CA ASP A 29 7.23 -8.53 -1.21
C ASP A 29 6.76 -7.42 -2.17
N VAL A 30 5.96 -6.48 -1.68
CA VAL A 30 5.52 -5.32 -2.48
C VAL A 30 6.70 -4.41 -2.80
N ALA A 31 7.54 -4.10 -1.82
CA ALA A 31 8.70 -3.24 -2.00
C ALA A 31 9.70 -3.79 -3.00
N ALA A 32 9.81 -5.12 -3.11
CA ALA A 32 10.70 -5.76 -4.07
C ALA A 32 10.31 -5.49 -5.53
N ARG A 33 9.06 -5.07 -5.77
CA ARG A 33 8.51 -4.81 -7.11
C ARG A 33 8.61 -3.35 -7.54
N VAL A 34 9.08 -2.46 -6.66
CA VAL A 34 9.14 -1.02 -6.91
C VAL A 34 10.51 -0.45 -6.56
N GLU A 35 10.77 0.80 -6.94
CA GLU A 35 12.07 1.45 -6.76
C GLU A 35 11.93 2.82 -6.05
N GLY A 36 13.03 3.28 -5.47
CA GLY A 36 13.14 4.62 -4.89
C GLY A 36 12.14 4.87 -3.76
N LYS A 37 11.50 6.04 -3.79
CA LYS A 37 10.51 6.44 -2.77
C LYS A 37 9.32 5.48 -2.70
N ALA A 38 9.01 4.78 -3.78
CA ALA A 38 7.94 3.79 -3.79
C ALA A 38 8.21 2.64 -2.83
N LYS A 39 9.48 2.29 -2.56
CA LYS A 39 9.80 1.28 -1.55
C LYS A 39 9.38 1.71 -0.16
N VAL A 40 9.59 2.97 0.18
CA VAL A 40 9.17 3.53 1.48
C VAL A 40 7.65 3.48 1.59
N VAL A 41 6.94 3.93 0.56
CA VAL A 41 5.47 3.90 0.52
C VAL A 41 4.96 2.46 0.64
N ALA A 42 5.65 1.51 -0.01
CA ALA A 42 5.28 0.09 0.08
C ALA A 42 5.33 -0.43 1.52
N PHE A 43 6.35 -0.05 2.30
CA PHE A 43 6.44 -0.44 3.71
C PHE A 43 5.36 0.21 4.58
N LEU A 44 4.83 1.35 4.17
CA LEU A 44 3.88 2.14 4.95
C LEU A 44 2.43 2.00 4.50
N HIS A 45 2.17 1.35 3.36
CA HIS A 45 0.86 1.42 2.70
C HIS A 45 -0.30 0.84 3.52
N ASP A 46 -0.03 -0.09 4.43
CA ASP A 46 -1.07 -0.68 5.29
C ASP A 46 -1.03 -0.16 6.73
N ILE A 47 -0.05 0.69 7.07
CA ILE A 47 0.19 1.04 8.47
C ILE A 47 -0.94 1.87 9.08
N VAL A 48 -1.54 2.75 8.29
CA VAL A 48 -2.64 3.61 8.79
C VAL A 48 -3.91 2.79 9.03
N GLU A 49 -4.19 1.80 8.17
CA GLU A 49 -5.35 0.93 8.32
C GLU A 49 -5.22 -0.04 9.49
N ASP A 50 -4.02 -0.57 9.69
CA ASP A 50 -3.80 -1.71 10.60
C ASP A 50 -3.21 -1.33 11.95
N THR A 51 -2.81 -0.08 12.14
CA THR A 51 -2.20 0.40 13.40
C THR A 51 -2.79 1.76 13.79
N PRO A 52 -2.53 2.26 15.02
CA PRO A 52 -2.95 3.61 15.43
C PRO A 52 -2.19 4.76 14.75
N THR A 53 -1.20 4.46 13.92
CA THR A 53 -0.41 5.50 13.21
C THR A 53 -1.31 6.30 12.28
N THR A 54 -1.20 7.63 12.32
CA THR A 54 -2.00 8.53 11.48
C THR A 54 -1.19 9.01 10.27
N VAL A 55 -1.91 9.56 9.28
CA VAL A 55 -1.27 10.20 8.12
C VAL A 55 -0.39 11.36 8.57
N GLU A 56 -0.80 12.10 9.61
CA GLU A 56 -0.02 13.20 10.18
C GLU A 56 1.30 12.70 10.77
N ASP A 57 1.28 11.53 11.41
CA ASP A 57 2.52 10.91 11.91
C ASP A 57 3.48 10.59 10.76
N ILE A 58 2.94 10.07 9.66
CA ILE A 58 3.73 9.77 8.46
C ILE A 58 4.31 11.05 7.87
N GLU A 59 3.52 12.13 7.81
CA GLU A 59 4.00 13.42 7.32
C GLU A 59 5.17 13.96 8.14
N HIS A 60 5.07 13.88 9.47
CA HIS A 60 6.14 14.30 10.36
C HIS A 60 7.44 13.51 10.17
N MET A 61 7.32 12.21 9.94
CA MET A 61 8.49 11.33 9.85
C MET A 61 9.10 11.27 8.46
N PHE A 62 8.27 11.34 7.41
CA PHE A 62 8.69 11.06 6.02
C PHE A 62 8.44 12.21 5.06
N GLY A 63 7.73 13.25 5.48
CA GLY A 63 7.39 14.38 4.64
C GLY A 63 6.04 14.23 3.94
N ILE A 64 5.56 15.36 3.39
CA ILE A 64 4.21 15.46 2.80
C ILE A 64 4.03 14.54 1.58
N ARG A 65 5.06 14.40 0.76
CA ARG A 65 4.97 13.61 -0.48
C ARG A 65 4.69 12.13 -0.20
N ILE A 66 5.37 11.57 0.78
CA ILE A 66 5.15 10.18 1.20
C ILE A 66 3.78 10.06 1.89
N ALA A 67 3.44 11.02 2.75
CA ALA A 67 2.16 11.01 3.46
C ALA A 67 0.95 11.07 2.51
N GLU A 68 1.03 11.86 1.45
CA GLU A 68 -0.04 11.94 0.45
C GLU A 68 -0.25 10.59 -0.25
N ALA A 69 0.83 9.92 -0.63
CA ALA A 69 0.73 8.60 -1.26
C ALA A 69 0.14 7.55 -0.32
N VAL A 70 0.58 7.54 0.94
CA VAL A 70 0.05 6.63 1.96
C VAL A 70 -1.43 6.90 2.22
N ASP A 71 -1.84 8.16 2.28
CA ASP A 71 -3.25 8.53 2.47
C ASP A 71 -4.13 8.00 1.33
N LEU A 72 -3.69 8.15 0.09
CA LEU A 72 -4.41 7.60 -1.06
C LEU A 72 -4.53 6.07 -0.98
N LEU A 73 -3.53 5.40 -0.45
CA LEU A 73 -3.52 3.95 -0.31
C LEU A 73 -4.32 3.45 0.89
N THR A 74 -4.81 4.36 1.73
CA THR A 74 -5.62 4.04 2.90
C THR A 74 -7.10 4.12 2.52
N ARG A 75 -7.78 2.97 2.50
CA ARG A 75 -9.21 2.93 2.17
C ARG A 75 -10.03 3.51 3.31
N LYS A 76 -10.94 4.44 2.99
CA LYS A 76 -11.85 5.04 3.97
C LYS A 76 -13.10 4.18 4.11
N LYS A 77 -13.79 4.29 5.26
CA LYS A 77 -14.98 3.50 5.55
C LYS A 77 -16.12 3.74 4.57
N GLU A 78 -16.25 4.97 4.09
CA GLU A 78 -17.30 5.39 3.17
C GLU A 78 -17.06 4.94 1.73
N ASP A 79 -15.85 4.49 1.40
CA ASP A 79 -15.49 4.10 0.04
C ASP A 79 -15.79 2.61 -0.21
N THR A 80 -16.45 2.32 -1.33
CA THR A 80 -16.43 0.96 -1.86
C THR A 80 -15.02 0.65 -2.34
N TYR A 81 -14.72 -0.63 -2.57
CA TYR A 81 -13.39 -1.00 -3.05
C TYR A 81 -13.05 -0.30 -4.38
N PHE A 82 -13.99 -0.26 -5.33
CA PHE A 82 -13.73 0.35 -6.63
C PHE A 82 -13.74 1.88 -6.59
N ASP A 83 -14.47 2.51 -5.67
CA ASP A 83 -14.34 3.95 -5.42
C ASP A 83 -12.93 4.30 -4.96
N TYR A 84 -12.41 3.49 -4.04
CA TYR A 84 -11.05 3.61 -3.54
C TYR A 84 -10.02 3.47 -4.67
N ILE A 85 -10.14 2.45 -5.51
CA ILE A 85 -9.26 2.24 -6.66
C ILE A 85 -9.37 3.39 -7.66
N HIS A 86 -10.59 3.87 -7.91
CA HIS A 86 -10.82 5.00 -8.82
C HIS A 86 -10.13 6.28 -8.34
N LYS A 87 -10.19 6.56 -7.05
CA LYS A 87 -9.48 7.70 -6.45
C LYS A 87 -7.98 7.62 -6.70
N ILE A 88 -7.38 6.45 -6.51
CA ILE A 88 -5.96 6.25 -6.79
C ILE A 88 -5.66 6.45 -8.28
N ALA A 89 -6.46 5.82 -9.14
CA ALA A 89 -6.26 5.87 -10.59
C ALA A 89 -6.34 7.29 -11.16
N THR A 90 -7.23 8.13 -10.62
CA THR A 90 -7.45 9.48 -11.09
C THR A 90 -6.64 10.55 -10.36
N SER A 91 -5.89 10.16 -9.33
CA SER A 91 -5.12 11.09 -8.49
C SER A 91 -3.93 11.73 -9.20
N GLY A 92 -3.37 11.06 -10.19
CA GLY A 92 -2.11 11.46 -10.80
C GLY A 92 -0.88 11.18 -9.93
N ASP A 93 -1.07 10.52 -8.78
CA ASP A 93 0.03 10.19 -7.86
C ASP A 93 0.72 8.91 -8.31
N LYS A 94 1.86 9.08 -8.96
CA LYS A 94 2.64 7.95 -9.50
C LYS A 94 3.12 6.98 -8.43
N LEU A 95 3.48 7.48 -7.24
CA LEU A 95 3.91 6.61 -6.13
C LEU A 95 2.78 5.72 -5.65
N ALA A 96 1.59 6.29 -5.45
CA ALA A 96 0.43 5.52 -4.99
C ALA A 96 0.01 4.49 -6.05
N ILE A 97 -0.05 4.88 -7.31
CA ILE A 97 -0.42 3.98 -8.41
C ILE A 97 0.58 2.83 -8.52
N GLU A 98 1.88 3.13 -8.50
CA GLU A 98 2.94 2.13 -8.62
C GLU A 98 2.89 1.12 -7.47
N VAL A 99 2.74 1.60 -6.24
CA VAL A 99 2.68 0.73 -5.06
C VAL A 99 1.41 -0.12 -5.09
N LYS A 100 0.26 0.46 -5.46
CA LYS A 100 -0.98 -0.32 -5.53
C LYS A 100 -0.92 -1.39 -6.62
N LEU A 101 -0.33 -1.10 -7.77
CA LEU A 101 -0.11 -2.11 -8.81
C LEU A 101 0.78 -3.26 -8.29
N ALA A 102 1.84 -2.93 -7.55
CA ALA A 102 2.72 -3.93 -6.96
C ALA A 102 2.00 -4.78 -5.91
N ASP A 103 1.16 -4.15 -5.08
CA ASP A 103 0.33 -4.82 -4.08
C ASP A 103 -0.62 -5.81 -4.73
N LEU A 104 -1.32 -5.38 -5.78
CA LEU A 104 -2.24 -6.24 -6.54
C LEU A 104 -1.50 -7.38 -7.22
N ALA A 105 -0.33 -7.12 -7.80
CA ALA A 105 0.48 -8.15 -8.44
C ALA A 105 0.91 -9.22 -7.43
N ASP A 106 1.27 -8.81 -6.22
CA ASP A 106 1.63 -9.75 -5.15
C ASP A 106 0.45 -10.64 -4.76
N HIS A 107 -0.74 -10.05 -4.60
CA HIS A 107 -1.94 -10.83 -4.30
C HIS A 107 -2.29 -11.79 -5.42
N LEU A 108 -2.21 -11.37 -6.68
CA LEU A 108 -2.54 -12.20 -7.84
C LEU A 108 -1.52 -13.33 -8.04
N GLU A 109 -0.27 -13.14 -7.63
CA GLU A 109 0.74 -14.19 -7.68
C GLU A 109 0.44 -15.32 -6.71
N LYS A 110 -0.32 -15.06 -5.64
CA LYS A 110 -0.71 -16.04 -4.64
C LYS A 110 -2.10 -16.63 -4.93
N VAL A 111 -2.39 -16.90 -6.21
CA VAL A 111 -3.72 -17.33 -6.69
C VAL A 111 -4.22 -18.60 -6.03
N ASP A 112 -3.36 -19.53 -5.63
CA ASP A 112 -3.77 -20.79 -5.01
C ASP A 112 -4.50 -20.59 -3.68
N THR A 113 -4.31 -19.43 -3.04
CA THR A 113 -4.95 -19.09 -1.78
C THR A 113 -6.06 -18.06 -1.94
N LEU A 114 -6.27 -17.52 -3.15
CA LEU A 114 -7.28 -16.51 -3.41
C LEU A 114 -8.64 -17.12 -3.77
N LYS A 115 -9.69 -16.54 -3.19
CA LYS A 115 -11.05 -16.83 -3.64
C LYS A 115 -11.26 -16.28 -5.05
N PRO A 116 -12.02 -16.96 -5.93
CA PRO A 116 -12.27 -16.47 -7.29
C PRO A 116 -12.85 -15.06 -7.35
N SER A 117 -13.70 -14.67 -6.40
CA SER A 117 -14.25 -13.31 -6.34
C SER A 117 -13.17 -12.24 -6.07
N LEU A 118 -12.18 -12.55 -5.22
CA LEU A 118 -11.07 -11.65 -4.96
C LEU A 118 -10.14 -11.54 -6.16
N LYS A 119 -9.91 -12.66 -6.85
CA LYS A 119 -9.09 -12.66 -8.07
C LYS A 119 -9.69 -11.71 -9.11
N LYS A 120 -10.98 -11.81 -9.39
CA LYS A 120 -11.67 -10.93 -10.34
C LYS A 120 -11.60 -9.47 -9.91
N ARG A 121 -11.79 -9.20 -8.63
CA ARG A 121 -11.69 -7.85 -8.06
C ARG A 121 -10.32 -7.25 -8.33
N TYR A 122 -9.25 -7.99 -8.04
CA TYR A 122 -7.88 -7.50 -8.19
C TYR A 122 -7.48 -7.35 -9.66
N GLU A 123 -7.94 -8.23 -10.53
CA GLU A 123 -7.73 -8.10 -11.97
C GLU A 123 -8.38 -6.82 -12.52
N LYS A 124 -9.63 -6.55 -12.13
CA LYS A 124 -10.32 -5.31 -12.52
C LYS A 124 -9.62 -4.06 -11.98
N ALA A 125 -9.22 -4.09 -10.71
CA ALA A 125 -8.49 -2.97 -10.10
C ALA A 125 -7.18 -2.69 -10.84
N THR A 126 -6.45 -3.72 -11.24
CA THR A 126 -5.21 -3.59 -12.02
C THR A 126 -5.47 -2.86 -13.35
N LEU A 127 -6.53 -3.24 -14.06
CA LEU A 127 -6.88 -2.58 -15.31
C LEU A 127 -7.25 -1.11 -15.12
N MET A 128 -7.98 -0.80 -14.05
CA MET A 128 -8.35 0.58 -13.72
C MET A 128 -7.09 1.43 -13.47
N LEU A 129 -6.13 0.91 -12.71
CA LEU A 129 -4.91 1.63 -12.37
C LEU A 129 -3.98 1.81 -13.58
N ARG A 130 -4.02 0.90 -14.54
CA ARG A 130 -3.26 1.03 -15.78
C ARG A 130 -3.90 1.99 -16.79
N GLY A 131 -5.08 2.50 -16.48
CA GLY A 131 -5.79 3.44 -17.36
C GLY A 131 -6.40 2.81 -18.59
N THR A 132 -6.64 1.50 -18.56
CA THR A 132 -7.22 0.77 -19.69
C THR A 132 -8.74 0.71 -19.64
N ILE A 133 -9.31 1.14 -18.53
CA ILE A 133 -10.77 1.22 -18.37
C ILE A 133 -11.15 2.44 -17.56
#